data_76d9cfc2c5ebb35c548ff0d1af47a04d
#
_entry.id   76d9cfc2c5ebb35c548ff0d1af47a04d
#
_cell.length_a   1.000
_cell.length_b   1.000
_cell.length_c   1.000
_cell.angle_alpha   90.00
_cell.angle_beta   90.00
_cell.angle_gamma   90.00
#
_symmetry.space_group_name_H-M   'P 1'
#
loop_
_entity.id
_entity.type
_entity.pdbx_description
1 polymer ?
#
loop_
_entity_poly.entity_id
_entity_poly.type
_entity_poly.pdbx_seq_one_letter_code
_entity_poly.pdbx_strand_id
1 'polypeptide(L)'
;RGCARTALREIGAEAPDHPILADTNGAPLWPAGVIGSISHTAGWTGAVAARQGTGVRGHRTGLASIGLDAEVAVPLPEGVLEVVASPAERAALEHLGRSRADLPWDTLLFAAKEATYKAWYPLTGVVLHHEQVRVHLTADGTFRAEASDGIRMPLRLQGRWRAGPVVFVPLVAVAVGEVPRGAAARRPARGAASR
;
A
#
# COMPACT_ATOMS: atom_id res chain seq x y z
N ARG A 1 -4.93 -13.01 -8.98
CA ARG A 1 -5.98 -13.35 -8.00
C ARG A 1 -5.80 -14.74 -7.36
N GLY A 2 -5.07 -15.67 -7.96
CA GLY A 2 -4.68 -16.95 -7.35
C GLY A 2 -3.85 -16.75 -6.07
N CYS A 3 -2.85 -15.85 -6.11
CA CYS A 3 -2.01 -15.50 -4.95
C CYS A 3 -2.80 -14.99 -3.74
N ALA A 4 -3.89 -14.24 -3.96
CA ALA A 4 -4.73 -13.74 -2.89
C ALA A 4 -5.50 -14.87 -2.16
N ARG A 5 -5.93 -15.89 -2.90
CA ARG A 5 -6.54 -17.09 -2.26
C ARG A 5 -5.51 -17.88 -1.45
N THR A 6 -4.27 -17.97 -1.95
CA THR A 6 -3.19 -18.59 -1.18
C THR A 6 -2.95 -17.81 0.12
N ALA A 7 -2.82 -16.48 0.04
CA ALA A 7 -2.65 -15.65 1.23
C ALA A 7 -3.82 -15.79 2.24
N LEU A 8 -5.07 -15.94 1.77
CA LEU A 8 -6.22 -16.22 2.66
C LEU A 8 -6.08 -17.56 3.38
N ARG A 9 -5.69 -18.62 2.67
CA ARG A 9 -5.49 -19.95 3.29
C ARG A 9 -4.36 -19.93 4.34
N GLU A 10 -3.27 -19.23 4.06
CA GLU A 10 -2.12 -19.09 4.98
C GLU A 10 -2.51 -18.45 6.32
N ILE A 11 -3.48 -17.53 6.34
CA ILE A 11 -3.99 -16.94 7.58
C ILE A 11 -5.19 -17.69 8.16
N GLY A 12 -5.53 -18.86 7.63
CA GLY A 12 -6.69 -19.66 8.08
C GLY A 12 -8.03 -18.96 7.83
N ALA A 13 -8.12 -18.10 6.81
CA ALA A 13 -9.38 -17.51 6.38
C ALA A 13 -9.98 -18.36 5.25
N GLU A 14 -11.33 -18.44 5.22
CA GLU A 14 -12.01 -19.07 4.11
C GLU A 14 -11.71 -18.29 2.82
N ALA A 15 -11.18 -19.00 1.82
CA ALA A 15 -11.02 -18.45 0.50
C ALA A 15 -12.35 -18.61 -0.23
N PRO A 16 -12.95 -17.53 -0.78
CA PRO A 16 -14.20 -17.64 -1.50
C PRO A 16 -14.05 -18.52 -2.74
N ASP A 17 -15.08 -19.28 -3.09
CA ASP A 17 -15.11 -20.10 -4.30
C ASP A 17 -15.09 -19.25 -5.58
N HIS A 18 -15.63 -18.03 -5.50
CA HIS A 18 -15.58 -17.03 -6.56
C HIS A 18 -14.32 -16.14 -6.48
N PRO A 19 -13.94 -15.47 -7.55
CA PRO A 19 -12.81 -14.53 -7.54
C PRO A 19 -13.05 -13.37 -6.53
N ILE A 20 -11.98 -12.93 -5.85
CA ILE A 20 -12.00 -11.68 -5.09
C ILE A 20 -12.31 -10.54 -6.06
N LEU A 21 -13.46 -9.92 -5.90
CA LEU A 21 -13.91 -8.80 -6.73
C LEU A 21 -13.15 -7.53 -6.37
N ALA A 22 -13.27 -6.52 -7.21
CA ALA A 22 -12.78 -5.16 -6.94
C ALA A 22 -13.96 -4.21 -6.76
N ASP A 23 -13.78 -3.16 -5.97
CA ASP A 23 -14.70 -2.03 -5.94
C ASP A 23 -14.57 -1.15 -7.19
N THR A 24 -15.32 -0.07 -7.24
CA THR A 24 -15.32 0.90 -8.37
C THR A 24 -13.97 1.59 -8.61
N ASN A 25 -13.08 1.57 -7.63
CA ASN A 25 -11.74 2.15 -7.71
C ASN A 25 -10.64 1.07 -7.78
N GLY A 26 -11.01 -0.18 -8.02
CA GLY A 26 -10.07 -1.28 -8.23
C GLY A 26 -9.56 -1.95 -6.94
N ALA A 27 -9.96 -1.48 -5.75
CA ALA A 27 -9.53 -2.07 -4.51
C ALA A 27 -10.18 -3.44 -4.28
N PRO A 28 -9.42 -4.47 -3.86
CA PRO A 28 -9.95 -5.81 -3.65
C PRO A 28 -10.94 -5.85 -2.48
N LEU A 29 -12.07 -6.52 -2.70
CA LEU A 29 -13.10 -6.77 -1.68
C LEU A 29 -12.75 -8.03 -0.90
N TRP A 30 -12.04 -7.86 0.20
CA TRP A 30 -11.64 -8.95 1.07
C TRP A 30 -12.82 -9.50 1.89
N PRO A 31 -12.78 -10.78 2.31
CA PRO A 31 -13.75 -11.33 3.24
C PRO A 31 -13.83 -10.54 4.56
N ALA A 32 -14.95 -10.64 5.25
CA ALA A 32 -15.14 -9.95 6.54
C ALA A 32 -14.04 -10.31 7.55
N GLY A 33 -13.48 -9.31 8.21
CA GLY A 33 -12.40 -9.48 9.19
C GLY A 33 -11.01 -9.77 8.58
N VAL A 34 -10.87 -9.60 7.27
CA VAL A 34 -9.59 -9.71 6.57
C VAL A 34 -9.24 -8.36 5.93
N ILE A 35 -7.97 -8.03 5.97
CA ILE A 35 -7.33 -6.96 5.22
C ILE A 35 -6.25 -7.53 4.32
N GLY A 36 -5.92 -6.85 3.26
CA GLY A 36 -4.83 -7.29 2.38
C GLY A 36 -4.61 -6.37 1.19
N SER A 37 -3.64 -6.73 0.38
CA SER A 37 -3.31 -6.01 -0.84
C SER A 37 -2.81 -6.99 -1.90
N ILE A 38 -3.03 -6.62 -3.16
CA ILE A 38 -2.59 -7.39 -4.32
C ILE A 38 -1.77 -6.47 -5.21
N SER A 39 -0.67 -6.95 -5.73
CA SER A 39 0.06 -6.26 -6.79
C SER A 39 0.57 -7.23 -7.84
N HIS A 40 0.86 -6.70 -9.01
CA HIS A 40 1.47 -7.43 -10.12
C HIS A 40 2.28 -6.47 -10.98
N THR A 41 3.37 -6.99 -11.51
CA THR A 41 4.17 -6.34 -12.55
C THR A 41 4.65 -7.41 -13.53
N ALA A 42 5.42 -7.06 -14.54
CA ALA A 42 5.88 -8.01 -15.56
C ALA A 42 6.55 -9.25 -14.94
N GLY A 43 5.92 -10.42 -15.15
CA GLY A 43 6.41 -11.70 -14.66
C GLY A 43 6.26 -11.96 -13.16
N TRP A 44 5.68 -11.03 -12.39
CA TRP A 44 5.47 -11.18 -10.96
C TRP A 44 4.04 -10.86 -10.53
N THR A 45 3.51 -11.66 -9.61
CA THR A 45 2.21 -11.40 -8.97
C THR A 45 2.28 -11.82 -7.51
N GLY A 46 1.87 -10.94 -6.61
CA GLY A 46 1.86 -11.18 -5.18
C GLY A 46 0.62 -10.66 -4.47
N ALA A 47 0.35 -11.21 -3.31
CA ALA A 47 -0.68 -10.74 -2.41
C ALA A 47 -0.23 -10.92 -0.97
N VAL A 48 -0.73 -10.08 -0.09
CA VAL A 48 -0.61 -10.19 1.35
C VAL A 48 -1.99 -10.12 1.97
N ALA A 49 -2.23 -10.91 2.99
CA ALA A 49 -3.45 -10.86 3.79
C ALA A 49 -3.13 -10.97 5.27
N ALA A 50 -3.98 -10.38 6.11
CA ALA A 50 -3.91 -10.51 7.55
C ALA A 50 -5.32 -10.44 8.15
N ARG A 51 -5.48 -10.96 9.38
CA ARG A 51 -6.68 -10.71 10.17
C ARG A 51 -6.74 -9.24 10.56
N GLN A 52 -7.89 -8.61 10.33
CA GLN A 52 -8.11 -7.22 10.74
C GLN A 52 -8.05 -7.12 12.26
N GLY A 53 -7.27 -6.19 12.77
CA GLY A 53 -7.18 -5.92 14.19
C GLY A 53 -8.49 -5.40 14.76
N THR A 54 -8.82 -5.82 15.97
CA THR A 54 -10.03 -5.40 16.68
C THR A 54 -9.69 -4.45 17.81
N GLY A 55 -10.49 -3.39 17.97
CA GLY A 55 -10.43 -2.52 19.14
C GLY A 55 -11.41 -3.01 20.20
N VAL A 56 -10.93 -3.66 21.27
CA VAL A 56 -11.76 -4.05 22.40
C VAL A 56 -11.41 -3.18 23.61
N ARG A 57 -12.39 -2.48 24.19
CA ARG A 57 -12.33 -1.72 25.45
C ARG A 57 -11.03 -0.94 25.69
N GLY A 58 -10.67 -0.05 24.74
CA GLY A 58 -9.54 0.87 24.92
C GLY A 58 -8.17 0.33 24.49
N HIS A 59 -8.04 -0.96 24.20
CA HIS A 59 -6.84 -1.54 23.61
C HIS A 59 -7.08 -1.85 22.14
N ARG A 60 -6.43 -1.08 21.26
CA ARG A 60 -6.47 -1.27 19.81
C ARG A 60 -5.20 -2.03 19.40
N THR A 61 -5.36 -3.30 19.06
CA THR A 61 -4.24 -4.17 18.66
C THR A 61 -4.45 -4.70 17.24
N GLY A 62 -3.36 -5.00 16.56
CA GLY A 62 -3.37 -5.56 15.22
C GLY A 62 -3.34 -4.51 14.11
N LEU A 63 -3.54 -4.99 12.89
CA LEU A 63 -3.45 -4.18 11.68
C LEU A 63 -4.83 -3.68 11.24
N ALA A 64 -4.89 -2.44 10.81
CA ALA A 64 -6.08 -1.81 10.24
C ALA A 64 -6.10 -1.89 8.71
N SER A 65 -4.94 -1.82 8.07
CA SER A 65 -4.78 -1.90 6.62
C SER A 65 -3.37 -2.37 6.24
N ILE A 66 -3.24 -2.85 5.01
CA ILE A 66 -1.96 -3.24 4.40
C ILE A 66 -1.99 -2.78 2.95
N GLY A 67 -0.87 -2.21 2.49
CA GLY A 67 -0.62 -1.88 1.09
C GLY A 67 0.66 -2.55 0.60
N LEU A 68 0.54 -3.28 -0.48
CA LEU A 68 1.65 -3.95 -1.18
C LEU A 68 1.70 -3.41 -2.60
N ASP A 69 2.91 -3.07 -3.04
CA ASP A 69 3.15 -2.85 -4.46
C ASP A 69 4.35 -3.65 -4.96
N ALA A 70 4.49 -3.74 -6.27
CA ALA A 70 5.62 -4.39 -6.91
C ALA A 70 5.84 -3.78 -8.30
N GLU A 71 7.09 -3.38 -8.55
CA GLU A 71 7.51 -2.78 -9.82
C GLU A 71 8.81 -3.43 -10.32
N VAL A 72 8.96 -3.52 -11.64
CA VAL A 72 10.21 -3.97 -12.23
C VAL A 72 11.33 -3.00 -11.85
N ALA A 73 12.48 -3.54 -11.44
CA ALA A 73 13.61 -2.76 -10.97
C ALA A 73 14.40 -2.12 -12.13
N VAL A 74 13.73 -1.27 -12.90
CA VAL A 74 14.31 -0.45 -13.98
C VAL A 74 13.90 1.01 -13.76
N PRO A 75 14.69 1.99 -14.25
CA PRO A 75 14.33 3.41 -14.13
C PRO A 75 12.94 3.71 -14.73
N LEU A 76 12.25 4.68 -14.15
CA LEU A 76 10.99 5.18 -14.71
C LEU A 76 11.19 5.75 -16.11
N PRO A 77 10.17 5.71 -16.99
CA PRO A 77 10.21 6.42 -18.25
C PRO A 77 10.46 7.92 -18.05
N GLU A 78 11.09 8.53 -19.05
CA GLU A 78 11.36 9.97 -19.06
C GLU A 78 10.08 10.79 -18.80
N GLY A 79 10.18 11.81 -17.96
CA GLY A 79 9.07 12.69 -17.59
C GLY A 79 8.16 12.16 -16.47
N VAL A 80 8.22 10.87 -16.13
CA VAL A 80 7.34 10.31 -15.10
C VAL A 80 7.75 10.76 -13.69
N LEU A 81 9.06 10.84 -13.42
CA LEU A 81 9.55 11.26 -12.10
C LEU A 81 9.10 12.69 -11.75
N GLU A 82 9.05 13.59 -12.71
CA GLU A 82 8.60 14.98 -12.54
C GLU A 82 7.14 15.08 -12.12
N VAL A 83 6.32 14.12 -12.54
CA VAL A 83 4.89 14.06 -12.19
C VAL A 83 4.69 13.43 -10.82
N VAL A 84 5.45 12.39 -10.49
CA VAL A 84 5.20 11.61 -9.27
C VAL A 84 5.99 12.11 -8.05
N ALA A 85 7.08 12.86 -8.24
CA ALA A 85 7.99 13.28 -7.19
C ALA A 85 8.05 14.80 -7.01
N SER A 86 7.91 15.25 -5.77
CA SER A 86 8.19 16.65 -5.42
C SER A 86 9.68 17.00 -5.61
N PRO A 87 10.04 18.29 -5.74
CA PRO A 87 11.45 18.70 -5.83
C PRO A 87 12.31 18.20 -4.65
N ALA A 88 11.74 18.16 -3.44
CA ALA A 88 12.44 17.66 -2.25
C ALA A 88 12.69 16.14 -2.33
N GLU A 89 11.72 15.38 -2.84
CA GLU A 89 11.90 13.94 -3.06
C GLU A 89 12.97 13.69 -4.12
N ARG A 90 12.97 14.40 -5.25
CA ARG A 90 14.00 14.26 -6.29
C ARG A 90 15.42 14.52 -5.75
N ALA A 91 15.60 15.59 -4.96
CA ALA A 91 16.88 15.88 -4.31
C ALA A 91 17.32 14.76 -3.34
N ALA A 92 16.37 14.17 -2.62
CA ALA A 92 16.65 13.02 -1.75
C ALA A 92 17.04 11.77 -2.55
N LEU A 93 16.40 11.51 -3.69
CA LEU A 93 16.76 10.38 -4.58
C LEU A 93 18.17 10.54 -5.15
N GLU A 94 18.56 11.75 -5.54
CA GLU A 94 19.93 12.04 -5.98
C GLU A 94 20.97 11.73 -4.89
N HIS A 95 20.64 12.06 -3.64
CA HIS A 95 21.51 11.72 -2.51
C HIS A 95 21.62 10.20 -2.30
N LEU A 96 20.51 9.48 -2.35
CA LEU A 96 20.48 8.02 -2.24
C LEU A 96 21.24 7.36 -3.39
N GLY A 97 21.09 7.87 -4.61
CA GLY A 97 21.80 7.40 -5.80
C GLY A 97 23.31 7.50 -5.71
N ARG A 98 23.85 8.48 -4.96
CA ARG A 98 25.30 8.56 -4.71
C ARG A 98 25.82 7.43 -3.82
N SER A 99 25.00 6.89 -2.92
CA SER A 99 25.37 5.81 -2.00
C SER A 99 25.05 4.42 -2.54
N ARG A 100 24.02 4.30 -3.35
CA ARG A 100 23.51 3.04 -3.92
C ARG A 100 23.05 3.29 -5.36
N ALA A 101 24.00 3.46 -6.26
CA ALA A 101 23.77 3.68 -7.70
C ALA A 101 23.22 2.44 -8.43
N ASP A 102 23.27 1.30 -7.79
CA ASP A 102 22.74 0.03 -8.29
C ASP A 102 21.21 -0.05 -8.27
N LEU A 103 20.52 0.89 -7.60
CA LEU A 103 19.08 0.88 -7.45
C LEU A 103 18.41 2.02 -8.24
N PRO A 104 17.38 1.74 -9.06
CA PRO A 104 16.50 2.77 -9.63
C PRO A 104 15.57 3.32 -8.53
N TRP A 105 16.06 4.33 -7.83
CA TRP A 105 15.37 4.96 -6.70
C TRP A 105 14.07 5.66 -7.07
N ASP A 106 13.96 6.12 -8.30
CA ASP A 106 12.76 6.72 -8.89
C ASP A 106 11.60 5.72 -8.93
N THR A 107 11.85 4.52 -9.44
CA THR A 107 10.87 3.43 -9.47
C THR A 107 10.52 2.96 -8.06
N LEU A 108 11.50 2.90 -7.16
CA LEU A 108 11.23 2.55 -5.77
C LEU A 108 10.35 3.61 -5.08
N LEU A 109 10.57 4.90 -5.37
CA LEU A 109 9.70 5.97 -4.87
C LEU A 109 8.26 5.81 -5.37
N PHE A 110 8.09 5.57 -6.67
CA PHE A 110 6.78 5.32 -7.28
C PHE A 110 6.07 4.15 -6.60
N ALA A 111 6.73 3.00 -6.53
CA ALA A 111 6.17 1.80 -5.90
C ALA A 111 5.82 2.03 -4.41
N ALA A 112 6.62 2.79 -3.66
CA ALA A 112 6.33 3.14 -2.27
C ALA A 112 5.10 4.05 -2.14
N LYS A 113 4.88 4.98 -3.08
CA LYS A 113 3.66 5.79 -3.14
C LYS A 113 2.43 4.94 -3.45
N GLU A 114 2.54 4.02 -4.39
CA GLU A 114 1.45 3.08 -4.72
C GLU A 114 1.11 2.17 -3.53
N ALA A 115 2.11 1.60 -2.85
CA ALA A 115 1.87 0.81 -1.64
C ALA A 115 1.20 1.65 -0.54
N THR A 116 1.59 2.92 -0.41
CA THR A 116 0.98 3.87 0.54
C THR A 116 -0.49 4.12 0.19
N TYR A 117 -0.80 4.38 -1.08
CA TYR A 117 -2.17 4.55 -1.55
C TYR A 117 -3.02 3.31 -1.29
N LYS A 118 -2.50 2.11 -1.58
CA LYS A 118 -3.20 0.84 -1.35
C LYS A 118 -3.47 0.56 0.13
N ALA A 119 -2.65 1.11 1.05
CA ALA A 119 -2.93 1.06 2.48
C ALA A 119 -3.90 2.16 2.95
N TRP A 120 -3.85 3.33 2.33
CA TRP A 120 -4.65 4.49 2.67
C TRP A 120 -6.10 4.38 2.24
N TYR A 121 -6.34 4.02 0.98
CA TYR A 121 -7.68 4.02 0.37
C TYR A 121 -8.70 3.16 1.13
N PRO A 122 -8.41 1.93 1.58
CA PRO A 122 -9.35 1.13 2.34
C PRO A 122 -9.77 1.74 3.69
N LEU A 123 -8.92 2.61 4.27
CA LEU A 123 -9.21 3.27 5.55
C LEU A 123 -10.06 4.52 5.39
N THR A 124 -9.92 5.24 4.29
CA THR A 124 -10.45 6.59 4.14
C THR A 124 -11.50 6.73 3.05
N GLY A 125 -11.45 5.87 2.03
CA GLY A 125 -12.22 6.00 0.81
C GLY A 125 -11.82 7.21 -0.05
N VAL A 126 -10.72 7.88 0.27
CA VAL A 126 -10.22 9.07 -0.43
C VAL A 126 -9.12 8.66 -1.41
N VAL A 127 -9.25 9.08 -2.65
CA VAL A 127 -8.20 8.95 -3.65
C VAL A 127 -7.09 9.95 -3.33
N LEU A 128 -5.85 9.47 -3.27
CA LEU A 128 -4.66 10.30 -3.13
C LEU A 128 -3.91 10.33 -4.46
N HIS A 129 -3.56 11.53 -4.90
CA HIS A 129 -2.64 11.73 -6.03
C HIS A 129 -1.19 11.72 -5.54
N HIS A 130 -0.24 11.44 -6.44
CA HIS A 130 1.18 11.31 -6.07
C HIS A 130 1.76 12.57 -5.40
N GLU A 131 1.33 13.77 -5.82
CA GLU A 131 1.74 15.05 -5.22
C GLU A 131 1.21 15.26 -3.80
N GLN A 132 0.16 14.53 -3.43
CA GLN A 132 -0.46 14.63 -2.10
C GLN A 132 0.19 13.70 -1.06
N VAL A 133 1.16 12.90 -1.48
CA VAL A 133 1.91 11.98 -0.62
C VAL A 133 3.40 12.28 -0.73
N ARG A 134 4.03 12.56 0.40
CA ARG A 134 5.49 12.66 0.50
C ARG A 134 6.05 11.36 1.06
N VAL A 135 7.02 10.78 0.37
CA VAL A 135 7.69 9.55 0.78
C VAL A 135 9.16 9.82 1.06
N HIS A 136 9.63 9.38 2.22
CA HIS A 136 11.03 9.45 2.64
C HIS A 136 11.60 8.04 2.63
N LEU A 137 12.35 7.73 1.57
CA LEU A 137 13.08 6.46 1.43
C LEU A 137 14.39 6.50 2.23
N THR A 138 14.80 5.35 2.72
CA THR A 138 16.11 5.15 3.33
C THR A 138 16.81 3.94 2.72
N ALA A 139 18.13 3.92 2.74
CA ALA A 139 18.92 2.84 2.13
C ALA A 139 18.89 1.52 2.93
N ASP A 140 18.37 1.55 4.16
CA ASP A 140 18.25 0.37 5.04
C ASP A 140 17.02 -0.51 4.77
N GLY A 141 16.23 -0.18 3.74
CA GLY A 141 15.02 -0.94 3.40
C GLY A 141 13.75 -0.46 4.09
N THR A 142 13.77 0.74 4.68
CA THR A 142 12.59 1.36 5.27
C THR A 142 12.15 2.61 4.50
N PHE A 143 10.92 3.05 4.77
CA PHE A 143 10.43 4.35 4.30
C PHE A 143 9.31 4.87 5.20
N ARG A 144 9.08 6.17 5.13
CA ARG A 144 7.94 6.84 5.74
C ARG A 144 7.16 7.57 4.68
N ALA A 145 5.83 7.55 4.82
CA ALA A 145 4.94 8.31 3.97
C ALA A 145 4.05 9.19 4.84
N GLU A 146 3.84 10.41 4.41
CA GLU A 146 2.98 11.39 5.05
C GLU A 146 2.18 12.15 4.00
N ALA A 147 0.97 12.59 4.37
CA ALA A 147 0.20 13.44 3.51
C ALA A 147 0.85 14.82 3.39
N SER A 148 0.84 15.38 2.19
CA SER A 148 1.28 16.76 1.94
C SER A 148 0.33 17.76 2.61
N ASP A 149 0.80 19.00 2.80
CA ASP A 149 0.03 20.07 3.42
C ASP A 149 -1.34 20.27 2.74
N GLY A 150 -2.38 20.44 3.55
CA GLY A 150 -3.78 20.63 3.09
C GLY A 150 -4.67 19.39 3.17
N ILE A 151 -4.14 18.20 3.37
CA ILE A 151 -4.93 17.00 3.64
C ILE A 151 -5.15 16.88 5.14
N ARG A 152 -6.41 16.99 5.57
CA ARG A 152 -6.83 17.03 6.99
C ARG A 152 -6.61 15.73 7.78
N MET A 153 -5.69 14.87 7.37
CA MET A 153 -5.45 13.63 8.11
C MET A 153 -3.95 13.48 8.40
N PRO A 154 -3.53 13.65 9.66
CA PRO A 154 -2.16 13.37 10.06
C PRO A 154 -1.93 11.85 10.07
N LEU A 155 -1.82 11.24 8.90
CA LEU A 155 -1.44 9.85 8.80
C LEU A 155 0.04 9.78 8.42
N ARG A 156 0.83 9.31 9.35
CA ARG A 156 2.21 8.90 9.07
C ARG A 156 2.20 7.39 8.90
N LEU A 157 2.52 6.94 7.70
CA LEU A 157 2.62 5.52 7.41
C LEU A 157 4.09 5.11 7.41
N GLN A 158 4.36 3.93 7.94
CA GLN A 158 5.69 3.33 7.88
C GLN A 158 5.64 2.11 6.98
N GLY A 159 6.66 1.96 6.17
CA GLY A 159 6.78 0.85 5.24
C GLY A 159 8.20 0.28 5.22
N ARG A 160 8.28 -0.89 4.63
CA ARG A 160 9.54 -1.57 4.31
C ARG A 160 9.57 -1.89 2.84
N TRP A 161 10.75 -1.92 2.26
CA TRP A 161 10.94 -2.36 0.89
C TRP A 161 12.04 -3.41 0.78
N ARG A 162 11.95 -4.23 -0.24
CA ARG A 162 12.98 -5.18 -0.63
C ARG A 162 13.25 -5.03 -2.11
N ALA A 163 14.53 -5.06 -2.46
CA ALA A 163 14.98 -5.16 -3.84
C ALA A 163 15.30 -6.64 -4.11
N GLY A 164 14.57 -7.23 -5.03
CA GLY A 164 14.98 -8.47 -5.69
C GLY A 164 15.81 -8.16 -6.93
N PRO A 165 16.31 -9.17 -7.63
CA PRO A 165 17.11 -8.98 -8.84
C PRO A 165 16.31 -8.37 -10.00
N VAL A 166 15.01 -8.44 -9.97
CA VAL A 166 14.12 -7.99 -11.06
C VAL A 166 13.01 -7.07 -10.58
N VAL A 167 12.59 -7.15 -9.31
CA VAL A 167 11.39 -6.48 -8.80
C VAL A 167 11.64 -5.83 -7.45
N PHE A 168 11.14 -4.59 -7.27
CA PHE A 168 10.97 -3.97 -5.95
C PHE A 168 9.62 -4.36 -5.35
N VAL A 169 9.62 -4.60 -4.04
CA VAL A 169 8.40 -4.94 -3.30
C VAL A 169 8.31 -4.08 -2.03
N PRO A 170 7.72 -2.88 -2.09
CA PRO A 170 7.37 -2.11 -0.92
C PRO A 170 6.09 -2.64 -0.26
N LEU A 171 6.08 -2.62 1.07
CA LEU A 171 4.97 -3.00 1.93
C LEU A 171 4.73 -1.94 2.99
N VAL A 172 3.49 -1.50 3.12
CA VAL A 172 2.99 -0.63 4.20
C VAL A 172 2.03 -1.41 5.08
N ALA A 173 2.21 -1.36 6.39
CA ALA A 173 1.27 -1.91 7.35
C ALA A 173 0.83 -0.81 8.33
N VAL A 174 -0.47 -0.65 8.52
CA VAL A 174 -1.08 0.38 9.36
C VAL A 174 -1.67 -0.27 10.61
N ALA A 175 -1.15 0.10 11.79
CA ALA A 175 -1.70 -0.38 13.06
C ALA A 175 -3.06 0.28 13.38
N VAL A 176 -3.92 -0.44 14.06
CA VAL A 176 -5.26 0.07 14.45
C VAL A 176 -5.16 1.36 15.27
N GLY A 177 -4.11 1.52 16.10
CA GLY A 177 -3.87 2.72 16.90
C GLY A 177 -3.49 3.96 16.09
N GLU A 178 -3.01 3.80 14.88
CA GLU A 178 -2.56 4.89 13.99
C GLU A 178 -3.70 5.46 13.14
N VAL A 179 -4.85 4.77 13.09
CA VAL A 179 -6.01 5.24 12.33
C VAL A 179 -6.68 6.40 13.06
N PRO A 180 -6.83 7.57 12.41
CA PRO A 180 -7.48 8.72 13.02
C PRO A 180 -8.92 8.40 13.44
N ARG A 181 -9.34 8.96 14.59
CA ARG A 181 -10.72 8.88 15.03
C ARG A 181 -11.60 9.62 14.02
N GLY A 182 -12.54 8.92 13.39
CA GLY A 182 -13.43 9.48 12.37
C GLY A 182 -13.14 9.00 10.94
N ALA A 183 -12.09 8.25 10.69
CA ALA A 183 -11.94 7.47 9.47
C ALA A 183 -12.92 6.28 9.55
N ALA A 184 -14.08 6.45 8.93
CA ALA A 184 -15.07 5.36 8.87
C ALA A 184 -14.52 4.25 7.96
N ALA A 185 -14.22 3.08 8.54
CA ALA A 185 -14.06 1.89 7.74
C ALA A 185 -15.32 1.72 6.88
N ARG A 186 -15.19 1.80 5.57
CA ARG A 186 -16.31 1.53 4.66
C ARG A 186 -16.72 0.08 4.88
N ARG A 187 -17.92 -0.11 5.46
CA ARG A 187 -18.56 -1.43 5.45
C ARG A 187 -18.77 -1.82 3.98
N PRO A 188 -18.41 -3.04 3.57
CA PRO A 188 -18.76 -3.49 2.23
C PRO A 188 -20.27 -3.33 2.07
N ALA A 189 -20.70 -2.76 0.95
CA ALA A 189 -22.09 -2.66 0.59
C ALA A 189 -22.67 -4.09 0.64
N ARG A 190 -23.68 -4.31 1.47
CA ARG A 190 -24.44 -5.57 1.44
C ARG A 190 -25.02 -5.68 0.05
N GLY A 191 -24.58 -6.69 -0.71
CA GLY A 191 -25.17 -6.99 -2.00
C GLY A 191 -26.68 -7.08 -1.81
N ALA A 192 -27.41 -6.27 -2.54
CA ALA A 192 -28.86 -6.41 -2.65
C ALA A 192 -29.11 -7.79 -3.25
N ALA A 193 -29.62 -8.71 -2.45
CA ALA A 193 -30.20 -9.94 -2.93
C ALA A 193 -31.44 -9.54 -3.74
N SER A 194 -31.33 -9.55 -5.06
CA SER A 194 -32.48 -9.48 -5.95
C SER A 194 -33.21 -10.81 -5.88
N ARG A 195 -34.47 -10.72 -5.53
CA ARG A 195 -35.44 -11.81 -5.62
C ARG A 195 -35.71 -12.19 -7.08
#